data_b1b184037217b73b44355077dedd781e
#
_entry.id   b1b184037217b73b44355077dedd781e
#
_cell.length_a   1.000
_cell.length_b   1.000
_cell.length_c   1.000
_cell.angle_alpha   90.00
_cell.angle_beta   90.00
_cell.angle_gamma   90.00
#
_symmetry.space_group_name_H-M   'P 1'
#
loop_
_entity.id
_entity.type
_entity.pdbx_description
1 polymer ?
#
loop_
_entity_poly.entity_id
_entity_poly.type
_entity_poly.pdbx_seq_one_letter_code
_entity_poly.pdbx_strand_id
1 'polypeptide(L)'
;MNRRALTLGALAVSGALALTACGSDDTGTDKSAGGGASTAANSSIKCDDAKGQLLADGSSAQKNAIDAWVKAFTAACPGVQINYKGGGSGAGVTAFTQGTVAFAGSDSALKPDEVTASKKICTGGTGIDLPTVGGAIALAYNLPGVDNLVLDAPTLAKIFDSKIKTWDDAAIKALNPGAKLPSTKIQAFHRSEDSGTTDNLTKYLIATTPENWKYEGGKAWQAKGGQAASGSSGIAAQVKQTEGAIGYMELSYAKELSTVAIDTGASAPVKPSSDSATKAIAAAQVVGTGSDLALKLDYKSKAEGAYPITLVTYEIACDKGNKADTLPATKAFLRYITSEEGQGILSGIDYAPIPAEIIAKVRTTVESLA
;
A
#
# COMPACT_ATOMS: atom_id res chain seq x y z
N MET A 1 22.80 -23.03 -54.56
CA MET A 1 24.11 -22.96 -55.23
C MET A 1 24.94 -21.86 -54.55
N ASN A 2 26.17 -22.22 -54.30
CA ASN A 2 27.31 -21.45 -53.78
C ASN A 2 27.45 -21.18 -52.29
N ARG A 3 28.19 -22.13 -51.76
CA ARG A 3 29.06 -22.06 -50.60
C ARG A 3 30.17 -21.02 -50.71
N ARG A 4 30.61 -20.40 -49.64
CA ARG A 4 32.06 -20.20 -49.35
C ARG A 4 32.25 -19.98 -47.87
N ALA A 5 32.98 -20.89 -47.29
CA ALA A 5 33.64 -20.85 -45.98
C ALA A 5 35.04 -20.25 -46.13
N LEU A 6 35.63 -19.74 -45.08
CA LEU A 6 37.08 -19.62 -44.75
C LEU A 6 37.19 -18.80 -43.46
N THR A 7 37.69 -19.24 -42.46
CA THR A 7 38.88 -19.85 -41.80
C THR A 7 39.50 -18.91 -40.78
N LEU A 8 39.58 -19.43 -39.56
CA LEU A 8 40.64 -19.45 -38.53
C LEU A 8 41.60 -18.25 -38.37
N GLY A 9 41.77 -17.86 -37.10
CA GLY A 9 42.91 -17.11 -36.59
C GLY A 9 42.95 -17.10 -35.09
N ALA A 10 43.60 -18.10 -34.50
CA ALA A 10 43.93 -18.17 -33.06
C ALA A 10 45.26 -17.42 -32.83
N LEU A 11 45.35 -16.64 -31.76
CA LEU A 11 46.60 -16.23 -31.16
C LEU A 11 46.48 -16.13 -29.66
N ALA A 12 47.12 -17.10 -29.01
CA ALA A 12 47.39 -17.11 -27.58
C ALA A 12 48.62 -16.27 -27.28
N VAL A 13 48.62 -15.44 -26.25
CA VAL A 13 49.83 -14.94 -25.60
C VAL A 13 49.71 -15.10 -24.11
N SER A 14 50.50 -16.01 -23.61
CA SER A 14 50.82 -16.26 -22.21
C SER A 14 51.82 -15.21 -21.70
N GLY A 15 51.66 -14.68 -20.52
CA GLY A 15 52.62 -13.80 -19.84
C GLY A 15 52.55 -14.01 -18.35
N ALA A 16 53.40 -14.88 -17.82
CA ALA A 16 53.67 -15.05 -16.39
C ALA A 16 54.89 -14.20 -16.01
N LEU A 17 54.82 -13.51 -14.84
CA LEU A 17 55.98 -13.02 -14.08
C LEU A 17 55.48 -12.75 -12.66
N ALA A 18 55.80 -13.56 -11.72
CA ALA A 18 56.96 -13.74 -10.86
C ALA A 18 56.99 -12.87 -9.61
N LEU A 19 56.99 -13.56 -8.51
CA LEU A 19 57.13 -13.17 -7.12
C LEU A 19 58.41 -12.37 -6.83
N THR A 20 58.35 -11.47 -5.85
CA THR A 20 59.46 -11.25 -4.92
C THR A 20 58.92 -11.17 -3.49
N ALA A 21 59.44 -12.08 -2.71
CA ALA A 21 59.32 -12.15 -1.27
C ALA A 21 60.56 -11.56 -0.61
N CYS A 22 60.40 -10.89 0.53
CA CYS A 22 61.34 -10.79 1.66
C CYS A 22 60.52 -10.19 2.79
N GLY A 23 60.31 -10.74 3.95
CA GLY A 23 61.11 -11.53 4.84
C GLY A 23 61.46 -10.75 6.08
N SER A 24 60.83 -11.03 7.24
CA SER A 24 61.49 -11.11 8.56
C SER A 24 60.45 -11.49 9.64
N ASP A 25 60.91 -12.44 10.43
CA ASP A 25 60.24 -13.09 11.54
C ASP A 25 59.80 -12.11 12.65
N ASP A 26 58.66 -12.39 13.33
CA ASP A 26 58.70 -12.79 14.72
C ASP A 26 57.42 -13.55 15.18
N THR A 27 57.63 -14.39 16.11
CA THR A 27 56.79 -15.47 16.67
C THR A 27 55.55 -14.96 17.41
N GLY A 28 54.39 -15.61 17.22
CA GLY A 28 53.21 -15.47 18.07
C GLY A 28 52.02 -16.31 17.59
N THR A 29 51.94 -17.56 18.12
CA THR A 29 50.78 -18.44 18.00
C THR A 29 49.49 -17.73 18.42
N ASP A 30 48.51 -17.64 17.50
CA ASP A 30 47.12 -17.93 17.82
C ASP A 30 46.29 -18.25 16.58
N LYS A 31 45.59 -19.36 16.69
CA LYS A 31 44.61 -19.81 15.70
C LYS A 31 43.37 -18.95 15.80
N SER A 32 42.99 -18.25 14.73
CA SER A 32 41.61 -17.82 14.53
C SER A 32 41.24 -18.00 13.07
N ALA A 33 40.38 -18.92 12.84
CA ALA A 33 39.65 -19.08 11.61
C ALA A 33 38.84 -17.84 11.32
N GLY A 34 39.20 -17.06 10.30
CA GLY A 34 38.44 -15.94 9.83
C GLY A 34 37.19 -16.40 9.08
N GLY A 35 36.13 -16.67 9.84
CA GLY A 35 34.77 -16.68 9.32
C GLY A 35 34.36 -15.24 9.06
N GLY A 36 34.05 -14.87 7.83
CA GLY A 36 33.40 -13.61 7.50
C GLY A 36 32.11 -13.47 8.29
N ALA A 37 32.17 -12.74 9.38
CA ALA A 37 30.98 -12.32 10.11
C ALA A 37 30.24 -11.33 9.20
N SER A 38 29.26 -11.84 8.46
CA SER A 38 28.16 -11.04 8.01
C SER A 38 27.57 -10.40 9.27
N THR A 39 27.69 -9.08 9.40
CA THR A 39 26.98 -8.32 10.44
C THR A 39 25.49 -8.45 10.11
N ALA A 40 24.88 -9.54 10.58
CA ALA A 40 23.44 -9.60 10.74
C ALA A 40 23.14 -8.48 11.75
N ALA A 41 22.61 -7.36 11.26
CA ALA A 41 21.95 -6.38 12.11
C ALA A 41 21.05 -7.19 13.05
N ASN A 42 21.12 -6.95 14.36
CA ASN A 42 20.26 -7.59 15.35
C ASN A 42 18.81 -7.28 14.99
N SER A 43 18.21 -8.07 14.11
CA SER A 43 16.79 -7.96 13.76
C SER A 43 15.98 -8.31 15.00
N SER A 44 15.06 -7.43 15.38
CA SER A 44 14.10 -7.69 16.46
C SER A 44 13.03 -8.70 16.05
N ILE A 45 13.07 -9.18 14.79
CA ILE A 45 12.09 -10.11 14.21
C ILE A 45 12.24 -11.49 14.86
N LYS A 46 11.16 -11.93 15.50
CA LYS A 46 11.09 -13.26 16.13
C LYS A 46 10.38 -14.22 15.19
N CYS A 47 11.07 -15.26 14.79
CA CYS A 47 10.52 -16.30 13.92
C CYS A 47 9.73 -17.37 14.68
N ASP A 48 10.05 -17.60 15.97
CA ASP A 48 9.52 -18.71 16.76
C ASP A 48 9.54 -20.02 15.94
N ASP A 49 8.45 -20.78 15.91
CA ASP A 49 8.29 -22.00 15.11
C ASP A 49 7.75 -21.73 13.69
N ALA A 50 7.78 -20.48 13.23
CA ALA A 50 7.25 -20.08 11.93
C ALA A 50 8.00 -20.75 10.78
N LYS A 51 7.28 -21.45 9.92
CA LYS A 51 7.80 -22.13 8.74
C LYS A 51 6.70 -22.33 7.70
N GLY A 52 7.10 -22.65 6.48
CA GLY A 52 6.19 -22.98 5.40
C GLY A 52 5.77 -21.78 4.55
N GLN A 53 4.72 -21.97 3.78
CA GLN A 53 4.24 -20.97 2.82
C GLN A 53 2.96 -20.31 3.33
N LEU A 54 2.94 -18.98 3.35
CA LEU A 54 1.74 -18.18 3.53
C LEU A 54 1.25 -17.64 2.17
N LEU A 55 0.03 -18.00 1.81
CA LEU A 55 -0.69 -17.37 0.71
C LEU A 55 -1.53 -16.24 1.28
N ALA A 56 -1.46 -15.09 0.66
CA ALA A 56 -2.25 -13.92 1.00
C ALA A 56 -2.69 -13.19 -0.28
N ASP A 57 -3.81 -12.51 -0.21
CA ASP A 57 -4.31 -11.67 -1.31
C ASP A 57 -5.01 -10.44 -0.72
N GLY A 58 -5.22 -9.41 -1.53
CA GLY A 58 -5.98 -8.26 -1.05
C GLY A 58 -5.59 -6.94 -1.67
N SER A 59 -5.67 -5.88 -0.86
CA SER A 59 -5.44 -4.52 -1.32
C SER A 59 -4.14 -4.35 -2.10
N SER A 60 -4.24 -3.84 -3.31
CA SER A 60 -3.07 -3.42 -4.09
C SER A 60 -2.47 -2.12 -3.55
N ALA A 61 -3.22 -1.35 -2.75
CA ALA A 61 -2.71 -0.12 -2.16
C ALA A 61 -1.56 -0.40 -1.18
N GLN A 62 -1.68 -1.43 -0.33
CA GLN A 62 -0.62 -1.78 0.62
C GLN A 62 0.55 -2.58 0.03
N LYS A 63 0.49 -2.95 -1.27
CA LYS A 63 1.46 -3.92 -1.80
C LYS A 63 2.93 -3.51 -1.62
N ASN A 64 3.26 -2.23 -1.79
CA ASN A 64 4.63 -1.76 -1.59
C ASN A 64 5.07 -1.88 -0.10
N ALA A 65 4.16 -1.69 0.86
CA ALA A 65 4.44 -1.92 2.28
C ALA A 65 4.63 -3.41 2.57
N ILE A 66 3.71 -4.26 2.07
CA ILE A 66 3.82 -5.72 2.19
C ILE A 66 5.15 -6.23 1.59
N ASP A 67 5.53 -5.78 0.40
CA ASP A 67 6.77 -6.21 -0.25
C ASP A 67 8.01 -5.82 0.59
N ALA A 68 8.02 -4.62 1.19
CA ALA A 68 9.08 -4.19 2.09
C ALA A 68 9.13 -5.05 3.37
N TRP A 69 7.98 -5.31 3.97
CA TRP A 69 7.87 -6.15 5.16
C TRP A 69 8.24 -7.61 4.88
N VAL A 70 7.74 -8.18 3.78
CA VAL A 70 8.07 -9.56 3.36
C VAL A 70 9.57 -9.70 3.14
N LYS A 71 10.20 -8.73 2.47
CA LYS A 71 11.65 -8.74 2.24
C LYS A 71 12.43 -8.78 3.55
N ALA A 72 12.08 -7.94 4.53
CA ALA A 72 12.77 -7.91 5.82
C ALA A 72 12.47 -9.18 6.64
N PHE A 73 11.21 -9.60 6.69
CA PHE A 73 10.78 -10.78 7.45
C PHE A 73 11.41 -12.06 6.94
N THR A 74 11.39 -12.31 5.62
CA THR A 74 11.96 -13.56 5.04
C THR A 74 13.47 -13.59 5.11
N ALA A 75 14.15 -12.45 5.14
CA ALA A 75 15.59 -12.38 5.40
C ALA A 75 15.93 -12.82 6.84
N ALA A 76 15.10 -12.47 7.83
CA ALA A 76 15.25 -12.88 9.22
C ALA A 76 14.72 -14.30 9.48
N CYS A 77 13.65 -14.71 8.80
CA CYS A 77 12.93 -15.97 8.96
C CYS A 77 12.94 -16.80 7.66
N PRO A 78 14.08 -17.36 7.24
CA PRO A 78 14.23 -18.00 5.92
C PRO A 78 13.39 -19.27 5.75
N GLY A 79 12.84 -19.81 6.85
CA GLY A 79 11.89 -20.92 6.81
C GLY A 79 10.48 -20.57 6.37
N VAL A 80 10.17 -19.28 6.22
CA VAL A 80 8.84 -18.77 5.81
C VAL A 80 8.90 -18.15 4.44
N GLN A 81 7.95 -18.52 3.57
CA GLN A 81 7.71 -17.86 2.29
C GLN A 81 6.33 -17.17 2.31
N ILE A 82 6.25 -15.91 1.91
CA ILE A 82 5.00 -15.17 1.88
C ILE A 82 4.73 -14.71 0.45
N ASN A 83 3.56 -15.11 -0.09
CA ASN A 83 3.10 -14.71 -1.41
C ASN A 83 1.84 -13.86 -1.28
N TYR A 84 1.97 -12.55 -1.47
CA TYR A 84 0.88 -11.59 -1.49
C TYR A 84 0.53 -11.20 -2.92
N LYS A 85 -0.70 -11.45 -3.35
CA LYS A 85 -1.10 -11.30 -4.75
C LYS A 85 -1.51 -9.88 -5.14
N GLY A 86 -2.14 -9.12 -4.23
CA GLY A 86 -2.56 -7.73 -4.50
C GLY A 86 -3.71 -7.60 -5.50
N GLY A 87 -4.65 -8.52 -5.50
CA GLY A 87 -5.79 -8.58 -6.43
C GLY A 87 -6.91 -7.56 -6.17
N GLY A 88 -6.78 -6.73 -5.13
CA GLY A 88 -7.79 -5.79 -4.65
C GLY A 88 -8.46 -6.26 -3.35
N SER A 89 -8.99 -5.31 -2.57
CA SER A 89 -9.60 -5.62 -1.27
C SER A 89 -10.75 -6.63 -1.37
N GLY A 90 -11.57 -6.53 -2.42
CA GLY A 90 -12.67 -7.49 -2.65
C GLY A 90 -12.17 -8.91 -2.95
N ALA A 91 -11.11 -9.03 -3.76
CA ALA A 91 -10.47 -10.32 -4.03
C ALA A 91 -9.88 -10.94 -2.76
N GLY A 92 -9.22 -10.13 -1.91
CA GLY A 92 -8.69 -10.57 -0.64
C GLY A 92 -9.78 -11.11 0.31
N VAL A 93 -10.85 -10.35 0.52
CA VAL A 93 -11.98 -10.79 1.35
C VAL A 93 -12.61 -12.07 0.82
N THR A 94 -12.77 -12.18 -0.51
CA THR A 94 -13.28 -13.40 -1.16
C THR A 94 -12.35 -14.58 -0.92
N ALA A 95 -11.05 -14.42 -1.14
CA ALA A 95 -10.07 -15.47 -0.93
C ALA A 95 -10.02 -15.92 0.55
N PHE A 96 -10.13 -14.96 1.50
CA PHE A 96 -10.19 -15.25 2.92
C PHE A 96 -11.45 -16.05 3.28
N THR A 97 -12.63 -15.58 2.91
CA THR A 97 -13.90 -16.25 3.22
C THR A 97 -14.04 -17.62 2.54
N GLN A 98 -13.29 -17.88 1.49
CA GLN A 98 -13.14 -19.20 0.86
C GLN A 98 -12.05 -20.07 1.50
N GLY A 99 -11.28 -19.55 2.44
CA GLY A 99 -10.20 -20.27 3.12
C GLY A 99 -9.00 -20.60 2.22
N THR A 100 -8.79 -19.85 1.13
CA THR A 100 -7.68 -20.08 0.18
C THR A 100 -6.40 -19.32 0.56
N VAL A 101 -6.49 -18.37 1.49
CA VAL A 101 -5.35 -17.59 2.01
C VAL A 101 -5.30 -17.68 3.53
N ALA A 102 -4.11 -17.43 4.10
CA ALA A 102 -3.89 -17.41 5.55
C ALA A 102 -4.39 -16.11 6.18
N PHE A 103 -4.25 -15.00 5.46
CA PHE A 103 -4.77 -13.68 5.81
C PHE A 103 -5.06 -12.90 4.53
N ALA A 104 -5.84 -11.83 4.66
CA ALA A 104 -6.15 -10.96 3.52
C ALA A 104 -5.96 -9.48 3.88
N GLY A 105 -5.47 -8.69 2.91
CA GLY A 105 -5.39 -7.24 3.02
C GLY A 105 -6.65 -6.54 2.50
N SER A 106 -7.24 -5.62 3.26
CA SER A 106 -8.38 -4.82 2.79
C SER A 106 -8.32 -3.39 3.31
N ASP A 107 -8.53 -2.41 2.43
CA ASP A 107 -8.64 -1.00 2.86
C ASP A 107 -10.05 -0.64 3.38
N SER A 108 -10.92 -1.62 3.46
CA SER A 108 -12.26 -1.51 4.02
C SER A 108 -12.46 -2.60 5.05
N ALA A 109 -12.98 -2.26 6.22
CA ALA A 109 -13.37 -3.25 7.21
C ALA A 109 -14.40 -4.25 6.63
N LEU A 110 -14.44 -5.44 7.20
CA LEU A 110 -15.41 -6.49 6.83
C LEU A 110 -16.83 -5.99 7.01
N LYS A 111 -17.68 -6.25 6.02
CA LYS A 111 -19.12 -6.03 6.14
C LYS A 111 -19.76 -7.13 7.00
N PRO A 112 -20.94 -6.90 7.59
CA PRO A 112 -21.62 -7.91 8.43
C PRO A 112 -21.86 -9.26 7.73
N ASP A 113 -22.11 -9.25 6.42
CA ASP A 113 -22.27 -10.46 5.60
C ASP A 113 -20.91 -11.15 5.35
N GLU A 114 -19.82 -10.38 5.14
CA GLU A 114 -18.46 -10.88 5.02
C GLU A 114 -17.97 -11.51 6.34
N VAL A 115 -18.27 -10.86 7.49
CA VAL A 115 -18.03 -11.42 8.85
C VAL A 115 -18.81 -12.74 9.04
N THR A 116 -20.07 -12.78 8.60
CA THR A 116 -20.88 -13.99 8.67
C THR A 116 -20.33 -15.10 7.80
N ALA A 117 -19.88 -14.77 6.59
CA ALA A 117 -19.27 -15.72 5.66
C ALA A 117 -17.95 -16.32 6.23
N SER A 118 -17.16 -15.52 6.95
CA SER A 118 -15.90 -15.95 7.54
C SER A 118 -16.04 -17.07 8.59
N LYS A 119 -17.19 -17.18 9.26
CA LYS A 119 -17.47 -18.24 10.26
C LYS A 119 -17.36 -19.66 9.69
N LYS A 120 -17.44 -19.81 8.36
CA LYS A 120 -17.28 -21.12 7.71
C LYS A 120 -15.82 -21.61 7.77
N ILE A 121 -14.87 -20.68 7.80
CA ILE A 121 -13.43 -20.99 7.79
C ILE A 121 -12.78 -20.71 9.17
N CYS A 122 -13.32 -19.80 9.95
CA CYS A 122 -12.90 -19.47 11.30
C CYS A 122 -13.66 -20.32 12.32
N THR A 123 -13.25 -21.57 12.50
CA THR A 123 -13.97 -22.55 13.36
C THR A 123 -14.01 -22.08 14.81
N GLY A 124 -15.22 -21.80 15.33
CA GLY A 124 -15.42 -21.30 16.69
C GLY A 124 -15.07 -19.82 16.89
N GLY A 125 -14.83 -19.10 15.79
CA GLY A 125 -14.52 -17.67 15.76
C GLY A 125 -15.12 -16.97 14.55
N THR A 126 -14.47 -15.87 14.16
CA THR A 126 -14.87 -15.05 13.01
C THR A 126 -13.66 -14.32 12.44
N GLY A 127 -13.77 -13.82 11.21
CA GLY A 127 -12.80 -12.88 10.64
C GLY A 127 -12.86 -11.54 11.37
N ILE A 128 -11.70 -10.98 11.64
CA ILE A 128 -11.51 -9.69 12.31
C ILE A 128 -10.61 -8.78 11.51
N ASP A 129 -10.81 -7.48 11.68
CA ASP A 129 -10.04 -6.41 11.04
C ASP A 129 -8.89 -5.95 11.96
N LEU A 130 -7.65 -6.12 11.51
CA LEU A 130 -6.44 -5.70 12.20
C LEU A 130 -5.80 -4.54 11.44
N PRO A 131 -5.97 -3.28 11.83
CA PRO A 131 -5.36 -2.14 11.12
C PRO A 131 -3.83 -2.18 11.23
N THR A 132 -3.13 -2.20 10.09
CA THR A 132 -1.68 -2.39 10.04
C THR A 132 -0.94 -1.25 9.35
N VAL A 133 -1.55 -0.59 8.38
CA VAL A 133 -0.93 0.51 7.64
C VAL A 133 -1.96 1.52 7.20
N GLY A 134 -1.62 2.79 7.29
CA GLY A 134 -2.38 3.88 6.73
C GLY A 134 -1.74 4.45 5.47
N GLY A 135 -2.49 5.22 4.70
CA GLY A 135 -1.96 5.89 3.52
C GLY A 135 -2.85 7.02 3.02
N ALA A 136 -2.23 7.97 2.31
CA ALA A 136 -2.97 8.95 1.53
C ALA A 136 -3.44 8.32 0.21
N ILE A 137 -4.68 8.58 -0.17
CA ILE A 137 -5.16 8.32 -1.53
C ILE A 137 -4.81 9.55 -2.38
N ALA A 138 -3.68 9.48 -3.07
CA ALA A 138 -3.23 10.55 -3.93
C ALA A 138 -4.10 10.65 -5.19
N LEU A 139 -4.55 11.85 -5.52
CA LEU A 139 -5.11 12.21 -6.81
C LEU A 139 -3.94 12.62 -7.70
N ALA A 140 -3.44 11.71 -8.51
CA ALA A 140 -2.33 11.98 -9.40
C ALA A 140 -2.85 12.45 -10.77
N TYR A 141 -2.11 13.38 -11.40
CA TYR A 141 -2.47 13.92 -12.71
C TYR A 141 -1.26 14.05 -13.62
N ASN A 142 -1.53 14.09 -14.92
CA ASN A 142 -0.54 14.33 -15.97
C ASN A 142 -0.96 15.54 -16.82
N LEU A 143 -0.47 16.70 -16.45
CA LEU A 143 -0.78 17.96 -17.13
C LEU A 143 0.52 18.78 -17.26
N PRO A 144 1.22 18.67 -18.40
CA PRO A 144 2.51 19.34 -18.60
C PRO A 144 2.44 20.84 -18.38
N GLY A 145 3.38 21.37 -17.57
CA GLY A 145 3.46 22.80 -17.26
C GLY A 145 2.45 23.30 -16.20
N VAL A 146 1.73 22.39 -15.56
CA VAL A 146 0.83 22.73 -14.43
C VAL A 146 1.32 22.03 -13.16
N ASP A 147 1.86 22.83 -12.26
CA ASP A 147 2.31 22.38 -10.94
C ASP A 147 1.33 22.85 -9.85
N ASN A 148 1.35 22.14 -8.71
CA ASN A 148 0.59 22.53 -7.51
C ASN A 148 -0.92 22.72 -7.72
N LEU A 149 -1.54 21.86 -8.52
CA LEU A 149 -2.98 21.86 -8.75
C LEU A 149 -3.75 21.67 -7.44
N VAL A 150 -4.78 22.50 -7.24
CA VAL A 150 -5.69 22.45 -6.10
C VAL A 150 -7.08 22.06 -6.60
N LEU A 151 -7.71 21.10 -5.93
CA LEU A 151 -9.12 20.75 -6.15
C LEU A 151 -9.85 20.68 -4.80
N ASP A 152 -11.15 20.95 -4.82
CA ASP A 152 -12.06 20.70 -3.72
C ASP A 152 -12.94 19.47 -3.99
N ALA A 153 -13.67 19.00 -2.99
CA ALA A 153 -14.53 17.83 -3.11
C ALA A 153 -15.63 17.97 -4.19
N PRO A 154 -16.35 19.13 -4.33
CA PRO A 154 -17.31 19.34 -5.40
C PRO A 154 -16.73 19.23 -6.80
N THR A 155 -15.57 19.84 -7.02
CA THR A 155 -14.88 19.82 -8.33
C THR A 155 -14.38 18.41 -8.64
N LEU A 156 -13.79 17.72 -7.65
CA LEU A 156 -13.33 16.34 -7.79
C LEU A 156 -14.49 15.39 -8.14
N ALA A 157 -15.62 15.49 -7.44
CA ALA A 157 -16.83 14.72 -7.74
C ALA A 157 -17.30 14.92 -9.19
N LYS A 158 -17.32 16.16 -9.66
CA LYS A 158 -17.73 16.49 -11.04
C LYS A 158 -16.74 15.99 -12.09
N ILE A 159 -15.45 15.96 -11.79
CA ILE A 159 -14.42 15.40 -12.67
C ILE A 159 -14.66 13.89 -12.82
N PHE A 160 -14.75 13.16 -11.71
CA PHE A 160 -14.94 11.70 -11.74
C PHE A 160 -16.33 11.27 -12.25
N ASP A 161 -17.34 12.14 -12.19
CA ASP A 161 -18.64 11.93 -12.81
C ASP A 161 -18.71 12.45 -14.28
N SER A 162 -17.55 12.82 -14.86
CA SER A 162 -17.42 13.37 -16.23
C SER A 162 -18.31 14.57 -16.54
N LYS A 163 -18.70 15.36 -15.52
CA LYS A 163 -19.42 16.62 -15.67
C LYS A 163 -18.47 17.76 -16.02
N ILE A 164 -17.30 17.82 -15.40
CA ILE A 164 -16.18 18.68 -15.80
C ILE A 164 -15.32 17.88 -16.78
N LYS A 165 -15.11 18.43 -17.98
CA LYS A 165 -14.51 17.70 -19.12
C LYS A 165 -13.18 18.24 -19.58
N THR A 166 -12.80 19.46 -19.18
CA THR A 166 -11.54 20.09 -19.57
C THR A 166 -10.87 20.73 -18.36
N TRP A 167 -9.55 20.81 -18.40
CA TRP A 167 -8.77 21.36 -17.30
C TRP A 167 -8.93 22.86 -17.12
N ASP A 168 -9.35 23.58 -18.16
CA ASP A 168 -9.63 25.03 -18.10
C ASP A 168 -11.05 25.37 -17.66
N ASP A 169 -11.81 24.42 -17.12
CA ASP A 169 -13.14 24.66 -16.54
C ASP A 169 -13.13 25.76 -15.49
N ALA A 170 -14.21 26.55 -15.43
CA ALA A 170 -14.33 27.69 -14.52
C ALA A 170 -14.17 27.30 -13.05
N ALA A 171 -14.67 26.10 -12.64
CA ALA A 171 -14.53 25.62 -11.27
C ALA A 171 -13.07 25.32 -10.92
N ILE A 172 -12.30 24.73 -11.85
CA ILE A 172 -10.88 24.46 -11.63
C ILE A 172 -10.07 25.77 -11.62
N LYS A 173 -10.36 26.70 -12.54
CA LYS A 173 -9.72 28.04 -12.59
C LYS A 173 -9.92 28.81 -11.29
N ALA A 174 -11.11 28.77 -10.71
CA ALA A 174 -11.41 29.45 -9.46
C ALA A 174 -10.56 29.00 -8.28
N LEU A 175 -10.21 27.71 -8.23
CA LEU A 175 -9.35 27.11 -7.20
C LEU A 175 -7.86 27.32 -7.48
N ASN A 176 -7.48 27.71 -8.70
CA ASN A 176 -6.10 27.83 -9.16
C ASN A 176 -5.83 29.21 -9.79
N PRO A 177 -6.00 30.32 -9.05
CA PRO A 177 -5.81 31.66 -9.60
C PRO A 177 -4.35 31.83 -10.07
N GLY A 178 -4.19 32.29 -11.32
CA GLY A 178 -2.88 32.50 -11.94
C GLY A 178 -2.26 31.26 -12.61
N ALA A 179 -2.82 30.06 -12.44
CA ALA A 179 -2.37 28.88 -13.17
C ALA A 179 -2.80 28.94 -14.65
N LYS A 180 -1.89 28.59 -15.55
CA LYS A 180 -2.17 28.50 -16.98
C LYS A 180 -2.76 27.13 -17.32
N LEU A 181 -4.03 26.95 -17.00
CA LEU A 181 -4.73 25.70 -17.25
C LEU A 181 -5.07 25.54 -18.74
N PRO A 182 -4.65 24.45 -19.40
CA PRO A 182 -4.94 24.22 -20.82
C PRO A 182 -6.39 23.73 -21.03
N SER A 183 -6.91 23.88 -22.25
CA SER A 183 -8.20 23.33 -22.65
C SER A 183 -8.16 21.81 -22.94
N THR A 184 -7.12 21.14 -22.50
CA THR A 184 -6.95 19.70 -22.63
C THR A 184 -8.12 18.95 -21.98
N LYS A 185 -8.62 17.90 -22.64
CA LYS A 185 -9.69 17.07 -22.08
C LYS A 185 -9.20 16.29 -20.86
N ILE A 186 -10.03 16.24 -19.84
CA ILE A 186 -9.78 15.41 -18.66
C ILE A 186 -10.06 13.94 -18.99
N GLN A 187 -9.09 13.07 -18.67
CA GLN A 187 -9.18 11.64 -18.74
C GLN A 187 -9.13 11.04 -17.33
N ALA A 188 -10.28 10.82 -16.72
CA ALA A 188 -10.35 10.24 -15.38
C ALA A 188 -10.16 8.73 -15.44
N PHE A 189 -9.34 8.19 -14.52
CA PHE A 189 -9.11 6.76 -14.37
C PHE A 189 -9.59 6.27 -13.00
N HIS A 190 -10.32 5.15 -12.99
CA HIS A 190 -10.84 4.50 -11.79
C HIS A 190 -10.43 3.02 -11.74
N ARG A 191 -10.60 2.39 -10.61
CA ARG A 191 -10.27 0.98 -10.41
C ARG A 191 -11.29 0.08 -11.12
N SER A 192 -10.79 -0.98 -11.73
CA SER A 192 -11.62 -1.95 -12.46
C SER A 192 -12.15 -3.06 -11.58
N GLU A 193 -11.48 -3.36 -10.49
CA GLU A 193 -11.82 -4.39 -9.50
C GLU A 193 -12.45 -3.78 -8.25
N ASP A 194 -13.01 -4.63 -7.39
CA ASP A 194 -13.49 -4.25 -6.07
C ASP A 194 -12.34 -3.79 -5.17
N SER A 195 -12.19 -2.47 -5.05
CA SER A 195 -11.07 -1.79 -4.42
C SER A 195 -11.48 -1.06 -3.14
N GLY A 196 -10.77 -1.31 -2.06
CA GLY A 196 -10.93 -0.52 -0.84
C GLY A 196 -10.47 0.94 -1.01
N THR A 197 -9.53 1.20 -1.92
CA THR A 197 -9.14 2.58 -2.29
C THR A 197 -10.32 3.32 -2.92
N THR A 198 -11.10 2.66 -3.80
CA THR A 198 -12.36 3.19 -4.34
C THR A 198 -13.37 3.48 -3.23
N ASP A 199 -13.55 2.53 -2.29
CA ASP A 199 -14.48 2.67 -1.17
C ASP A 199 -14.16 3.91 -0.32
N ASN A 200 -12.89 4.11 0.04
CA ASN A 200 -12.48 5.27 0.85
C ASN A 200 -12.62 6.61 0.09
N LEU A 201 -12.26 6.66 -1.20
CA LEU A 201 -12.49 7.85 -2.02
C LEU A 201 -13.98 8.19 -2.12
N THR A 202 -14.83 7.20 -2.37
CA THR A 202 -16.27 7.42 -2.49
C THR A 202 -16.91 7.81 -1.16
N LYS A 203 -16.46 7.24 -0.03
CA LYS A 203 -16.85 7.67 1.32
C LYS A 203 -16.49 9.13 1.58
N TYR A 204 -15.30 9.57 1.16
CA TYR A 204 -14.91 10.98 1.24
C TYR A 204 -15.87 11.87 0.43
N LEU A 205 -16.17 11.52 -0.82
CA LEU A 205 -17.08 12.30 -1.68
C LEU A 205 -18.51 12.33 -1.13
N ILE A 206 -19.03 11.21 -0.64
CA ILE A 206 -20.35 11.12 0.01
C ILE A 206 -20.38 11.99 1.26
N ALA A 207 -19.34 11.96 2.07
CA ALA A 207 -19.30 12.70 3.31
C ALA A 207 -19.22 14.22 3.08
N THR A 208 -18.45 14.67 2.09
CA THR A 208 -18.08 16.07 1.92
C THR A 208 -18.90 16.81 0.88
N THR A 209 -19.43 16.12 -0.13
CA THR A 209 -20.18 16.74 -1.24
C THR A 209 -21.34 15.86 -1.75
N PRO A 210 -22.28 15.49 -0.87
CA PRO A 210 -23.39 14.57 -1.22
C PRO A 210 -24.32 15.13 -2.31
N GLU A 211 -24.35 16.44 -2.51
CA GLU A 211 -25.12 17.10 -3.57
C GLU A 211 -24.48 16.90 -4.95
N ASN A 212 -23.16 16.68 -5.03
CA ASN A 212 -22.43 16.47 -6.29
C ASN A 212 -22.13 15.00 -6.56
N TRP A 213 -22.07 14.15 -5.52
CA TRP A 213 -21.84 12.70 -5.63
C TRP A 213 -23.08 11.94 -5.19
N LYS A 214 -23.85 11.42 -6.16
CA LYS A 214 -25.15 10.76 -5.94
C LYS A 214 -25.06 9.22 -5.95
N TYR A 215 -23.87 8.68 -6.08
CA TYR A 215 -23.63 7.25 -6.11
C TYR A 215 -23.46 6.69 -4.69
N GLU A 216 -23.79 5.42 -4.53
CA GLU A 216 -23.50 4.70 -3.29
C GLU A 216 -21.98 4.50 -3.11
N GLY A 217 -21.53 4.39 -1.88
CA GLY A 217 -20.16 4.00 -1.55
C GLY A 217 -19.95 2.50 -1.70
N GLY A 218 -18.70 2.11 -1.78
CA GLY A 218 -18.33 0.71 -1.82
C GLY A 218 -17.09 0.44 -2.65
N LYS A 219 -16.68 -0.84 -2.66
CA LYS A 219 -15.46 -1.27 -3.35
C LYS A 219 -15.58 -1.17 -4.87
N ALA A 220 -16.77 -1.35 -5.45
CA ALA A 220 -17.05 -1.24 -6.88
C ALA A 220 -17.26 0.21 -7.32
N TRP A 221 -16.70 0.59 -8.46
CA TRP A 221 -16.94 1.90 -9.06
C TRP A 221 -18.37 2.02 -9.61
N GLN A 222 -19.09 3.07 -9.23
CA GLN A 222 -20.50 3.26 -9.58
C GLN A 222 -20.74 4.43 -10.55
N ALA A 223 -19.82 5.40 -10.64
CA ALA A 223 -20.01 6.54 -11.55
C ALA A 223 -19.87 6.12 -13.01
N LYS A 224 -20.60 6.83 -13.89
CA LYS A 224 -20.68 6.50 -15.33
C LYS A 224 -19.49 6.95 -16.14
N GLY A 225 -18.61 7.76 -15.56
CA GLY A 225 -17.47 8.34 -16.26
C GLY A 225 -16.15 7.64 -15.96
N GLY A 226 -15.15 7.99 -16.76
CA GLY A 226 -13.78 7.53 -16.60
C GLY A 226 -13.47 6.23 -17.34
N GLN A 227 -12.23 5.80 -17.22
CA GLN A 227 -11.70 4.57 -17.80
C GLN A 227 -11.18 3.68 -16.67
N ALA A 228 -11.33 2.38 -16.81
CA ALA A 228 -10.95 1.42 -15.80
C ALA A 228 -9.49 0.99 -15.96
N ALA A 229 -8.78 0.87 -14.82
CA ALA A 229 -7.45 0.27 -14.76
C ALA A 229 -7.30 -0.57 -13.48
N SER A 230 -6.55 -1.66 -13.57
CA SER A 230 -6.41 -2.63 -12.47
C SER A 230 -5.29 -2.23 -11.51
N GLY A 231 -5.59 -2.22 -10.23
CA GLY A 231 -4.64 -1.95 -9.15
C GLY A 231 -4.14 -0.51 -9.10
N SER A 232 -3.47 -0.15 -7.99
CA SER A 232 -2.83 1.16 -7.85
C SER A 232 -1.74 1.38 -8.92
N SER A 233 -0.96 0.34 -9.24
CA SER A 233 0.06 0.39 -10.30
C SER A 233 -0.51 0.61 -11.69
N GLY A 234 -1.65 -0.01 -12.01
CA GLY A 234 -2.32 0.19 -13.30
C GLY A 234 -2.84 1.62 -13.45
N ILE A 235 -3.43 2.19 -12.40
CA ILE A 235 -3.84 3.61 -12.40
C ILE A 235 -2.62 4.52 -12.61
N ALA A 236 -1.52 4.29 -11.85
CA ALA A 236 -0.30 5.08 -11.99
C ALA A 236 0.25 5.05 -13.42
N ALA A 237 0.29 3.87 -14.04
CA ALA A 237 0.74 3.70 -15.42
C ALA A 237 -0.14 4.46 -16.42
N GLN A 238 -1.47 4.40 -16.28
CA GLN A 238 -2.39 5.12 -17.16
C GLN A 238 -2.24 6.65 -17.01
N VAL A 239 -2.14 7.15 -15.78
CA VAL A 239 -1.92 8.58 -15.53
C VAL A 239 -0.59 9.03 -16.15
N LYS A 240 0.48 8.27 -15.96
CA LYS A 240 1.81 8.60 -16.51
C LYS A 240 1.82 8.69 -18.05
N GLN A 241 1.09 7.81 -18.72
CA GLN A 241 1.10 7.69 -20.18
C GLN A 241 0.14 8.64 -20.89
N THR A 242 -0.86 9.19 -20.20
CA THR A 242 -1.97 9.90 -20.82
C THR A 242 -1.96 11.37 -20.44
N GLU A 243 -1.70 12.26 -21.39
CA GLU A 243 -1.83 13.71 -21.16
C GLU A 243 -3.29 14.08 -20.85
N GLY A 244 -3.48 14.93 -19.85
CA GLY A 244 -4.80 15.29 -19.34
C GLY A 244 -5.40 14.27 -18.39
N ALA A 245 -4.67 13.21 -18.03
CA ALA A 245 -5.16 12.20 -17.10
C ALA A 245 -5.24 12.72 -15.65
N ILE A 246 -6.21 12.16 -14.92
CA ILE A 246 -6.29 12.15 -13.46
C ILE A 246 -6.73 10.77 -12.98
N GLY A 247 -6.14 10.28 -11.89
CA GLY A 247 -6.52 9.00 -11.27
C GLY A 247 -6.22 8.99 -9.79
N TYR A 248 -6.77 8.01 -9.08
CA TYR A 248 -6.54 7.86 -7.65
C TYR A 248 -5.81 6.54 -7.34
N MET A 249 -4.84 6.64 -6.47
CA MET A 249 -4.01 5.51 -6.04
C MET A 249 -3.44 5.79 -4.65
N GLU A 250 -2.92 4.78 -3.98
CA GLU A 250 -2.13 5.00 -2.78
C GLU A 250 -0.83 5.75 -3.13
N LEU A 251 -0.40 6.63 -2.22
CA LEU A 251 0.65 7.64 -2.47
C LEU A 251 1.98 7.05 -2.95
N SER A 252 2.38 5.88 -2.45
CA SER A 252 3.65 5.24 -2.83
C SER A 252 3.76 4.93 -4.33
N TYR A 253 2.63 4.86 -5.04
CA TYR A 253 2.57 4.69 -6.49
C TYR A 253 2.64 6.00 -7.28
N ALA A 254 2.51 7.14 -6.61
CA ALA A 254 2.49 8.46 -7.23
C ALA A 254 3.85 9.17 -7.24
N LYS A 255 4.96 8.52 -6.83
CA LYS A 255 6.30 9.13 -6.66
C LYS A 255 6.80 9.95 -7.84
N GLU A 256 6.48 9.53 -9.06
CA GLU A 256 6.92 10.19 -10.29
C GLU A 256 5.80 11.01 -10.97
N LEU A 257 4.70 11.24 -10.25
CA LEU A 257 3.52 11.92 -10.76
C LEU A 257 3.26 13.21 -9.98
N SER A 258 2.69 14.20 -10.64
CA SER A 258 2.14 15.37 -9.96
C SER A 258 0.88 14.97 -9.19
N THR A 259 0.72 15.48 -7.95
CA THR A 259 -0.43 15.19 -7.10
C THR A 259 -1.20 16.44 -6.76
N VAL A 260 -2.52 16.29 -6.66
CA VAL A 260 -3.45 17.36 -6.31
C VAL A 260 -3.37 17.65 -4.82
N ALA A 261 -3.34 18.94 -4.45
CA ALA A 261 -3.61 19.38 -3.10
C ALA A 261 -5.13 19.55 -2.91
N ILE A 262 -5.66 19.08 -1.79
CA ILE A 262 -7.11 19.14 -1.52
C ILE A 262 -7.42 20.38 -0.67
N ASP A 263 -8.29 21.25 -1.20
CA ASP A 263 -8.91 22.32 -0.43
C ASP A 263 -10.02 21.73 0.45
N THR A 264 -9.78 21.72 1.75
CA THR A 264 -10.74 21.23 2.78
C THR A 264 -11.58 22.37 3.37
N GLY A 265 -11.33 23.62 2.95
CA GLY A 265 -11.84 24.82 3.61
C GLY A 265 -11.12 25.13 4.94
N ALA A 266 -9.93 24.56 5.17
CA ALA A 266 -8.98 24.96 6.22
C ALA A 266 -8.12 26.15 5.75
N SER A 267 -7.08 26.50 6.54
CA SER A 267 -6.20 27.65 6.25
C SER A 267 -5.44 27.54 4.92
N ALA A 268 -5.12 26.31 4.48
CA ALA A 268 -4.43 26.03 3.23
C ALA A 268 -4.81 24.65 2.67
N PRO A 269 -4.73 24.47 1.33
CA PRO A 269 -4.88 23.15 0.71
C PRO A 269 -3.81 22.18 1.19
N VAL A 270 -4.19 20.91 1.36
CA VAL A 270 -3.32 19.88 1.90
C VAL A 270 -2.85 18.93 0.79
N LYS A 271 -1.53 18.76 0.66
CA LYS A 271 -0.92 17.76 -0.23
C LYS A 271 -0.91 16.36 0.44
N PRO A 272 -1.05 15.28 -0.36
CA PRO A 272 -0.85 13.94 0.15
C PRO A 272 0.61 13.74 0.56
N SER A 273 0.82 13.24 1.77
CA SER A 273 2.12 12.82 2.31
C SER A 273 1.89 11.81 3.42
N SER A 274 2.93 11.07 3.81
CA SER A 274 2.90 10.21 4.99
C SER A 274 2.47 11.00 6.23
N ASP A 275 3.06 12.18 6.46
CA ASP A 275 2.75 13.02 7.61
C ASP A 275 1.30 13.54 7.62
N SER A 276 0.80 14.00 6.46
CA SER A 276 -0.57 14.52 6.37
C SER A 276 -1.61 13.41 6.50
N ALA A 277 -1.30 12.18 6.03
CA ALA A 277 -2.13 11.00 6.27
C ALA A 277 -2.08 10.56 7.74
N THR A 278 -0.90 10.54 8.37
CA THR A 278 -0.76 10.24 9.81
C THR A 278 -1.60 11.18 10.67
N LYS A 279 -1.58 12.50 10.38
CA LYS A 279 -2.43 13.47 11.08
C LYS A 279 -3.93 13.16 10.93
N ALA A 280 -4.37 12.78 9.73
CA ALA A 280 -5.78 12.43 9.49
C ALA A 280 -6.19 11.15 10.23
N ILE A 281 -5.33 10.14 10.22
CA ILE A 281 -5.59 8.84 10.86
C ILE A 281 -5.47 8.93 12.38
N ALA A 282 -4.72 9.89 12.92
CA ALA A 282 -4.61 10.09 14.37
C ALA A 282 -5.95 10.33 15.08
N ALA A 283 -6.96 10.84 14.36
CA ALA A 283 -8.32 11.04 14.85
C ALA A 283 -9.24 9.81 14.67
N ALA A 284 -8.72 8.71 14.10
CA ALA A 284 -9.50 7.50 13.86
C ALA A 284 -9.96 6.86 15.17
N GLN A 285 -11.19 6.34 15.17
CA GLN A 285 -11.80 5.69 16.33
C GLN A 285 -12.02 4.21 16.05
N VAL A 286 -11.65 3.35 17.00
CA VAL A 286 -12.01 1.93 16.93
C VAL A 286 -13.53 1.80 17.14
N VAL A 287 -14.20 1.21 16.16
CA VAL A 287 -15.65 0.97 16.18
C VAL A 287 -15.99 -0.54 16.17
N GLY A 288 -15.00 -1.39 15.90
CA GLY A 288 -15.12 -2.83 16.02
C GLY A 288 -15.37 -3.26 17.47
N THR A 289 -15.84 -4.48 17.65
CA THR A 289 -16.17 -5.05 18.98
C THR A 289 -15.36 -6.30 19.27
N GLY A 290 -15.01 -6.52 20.54
CA GLY A 290 -14.21 -7.67 20.95
C GLY A 290 -12.79 -7.59 20.37
N SER A 291 -12.41 -8.58 19.60
CA SER A 291 -11.10 -8.66 18.91
C SER A 291 -11.06 -7.89 17.58
N ASP A 292 -12.22 -7.46 17.07
CA ASP A 292 -12.29 -6.68 15.85
C ASP A 292 -11.89 -5.22 16.11
N LEU A 293 -10.96 -4.70 15.29
CA LEU A 293 -10.40 -3.37 15.45
C LEU A 293 -10.71 -2.46 14.24
N ALA A 294 -11.86 -2.68 13.60
CA ALA A 294 -12.34 -1.81 12.54
C ALA A 294 -12.36 -0.33 12.97
N LEU A 295 -11.92 0.57 12.10
CA LEU A 295 -11.79 2.00 12.37
C LEU A 295 -12.85 2.82 11.64
N LYS A 296 -13.27 3.91 12.27
CA LYS A 296 -14.02 5.00 11.66
C LYS A 296 -13.07 6.15 11.39
N LEU A 297 -12.90 6.51 10.13
CA LEU A 297 -12.13 7.68 9.70
C LEU A 297 -13.04 8.92 9.63
N ASP A 298 -12.47 10.10 9.89
CA ASP A 298 -13.17 11.39 9.72
C ASP A 298 -12.81 12.05 8.39
N TYR A 299 -13.59 11.76 7.35
CA TYR A 299 -13.41 12.35 6.02
C TYR A 299 -13.78 13.84 5.95
N LYS A 300 -14.42 14.40 6.99
CA LYS A 300 -14.78 15.83 7.07
C LYS A 300 -13.78 16.66 7.87
N SER A 301 -12.70 16.05 8.33
CA SER A 301 -11.70 16.73 9.14
C SER A 301 -11.16 17.96 8.42
N LYS A 302 -11.12 19.08 9.13
CA LYS A 302 -10.47 20.33 8.74
C LYS A 302 -9.24 20.61 9.59
N ALA A 303 -8.72 19.57 10.27
CA ALA A 303 -7.51 19.70 11.05
C ALA A 303 -6.36 20.15 10.15
N GLU A 304 -5.58 21.11 10.62
CA GLU A 304 -4.51 21.72 9.84
C GLU A 304 -3.47 20.69 9.41
N GLY A 305 -3.23 20.65 8.10
CA GLY A 305 -2.29 19.72 7.48
C GLY A 305 -2.72 18.24 7.50
N ALA A 306 -3.96 17.92 7.88
CA ALA A 306 -4.51 16.57 7.76
C ALA A 306 -5.08 16.36 6.35
N TYR A 307 -4.60 15.34 5.63
CA TYR A 307 -5.08 15.02 4.29
C TYR A 307 -6.38 14.20 4.38
N PRO A 308 -7.50 14.66 3.77
CA PRO A 308 -8.81 14.10 4.06
C PRO A 308 -9.10 12.77 3.35
N ILE A 309 -8.39 12.47 2.26
CA ILE A 309 -8.62 11.27 1.45
C ILE A 309 -7.62 10.20 1.87
N THR A 310 -7.91 9.51 2.96
CA THR A 310 -7.04 8.49 3.54
C THR A 310 -7.70 7.13 3.54
N LEU A 311 -6.87 6.11 3.62
CA LEU A 311 -7.26 4.73 3.89
C LEU A 311 -6.48 4.17 5.07
N VAL A 312 -7.02 3.14 5.66
CA VAL A 312 -6.31 2.21 6.56
C VAL A 312 -6.51 0.83 5.99
N THR A 313 -5.41 0.11 5.79
CA THR A 313 -5.48 -1.30 5.39
C THR A 313 -5.45 -2.18 6.63
N TYR A 314 -6.36 -3.12 6.65
CA TYR A 314 -6.51 -4.17 7.66
C TYR A 314 -5.92 -5.46 7.13
N GLU A 315 -5.16 -6.16 7.97
CA GLU A 315 -4.96 -7.58 7.76
C GLU A 315 -6.12 -8.33 8.41
N ILE A 316 -6.84 -9.09 7.60
CA ILE A 316 -7.99 -9.88 8.01
C ILE A 316 -7.53 -11.29 8.33
N ALA A 317 -7.74 -11.73 9.56
CA ALA A 317 -7.42 -13.08 10.04
C ALA A 317 -8.60 -13.62 10.89
N CYS A 318 -8.62 -14.90 11.19
CA CYS A 318 -9.56 -15.42 12.18
C CYS A 318 -9.10 -15.05 13.60
N ASP A 319 -10.03 -14.62 14.46
CA ASP A 319 -9.74 -14.52 15.89
C ASP A 319 -9.50 -15.90 16.49
N LYS A 320 -10.25 -16.92 16.03
CA LYS A 320 -10.11 -18.34 16.37
C LYS A 320 -10.34 -19.22 15.15
N GLY A 321 -9.75 -20.41 15.18
CA GLY A 321 -9.91 -21.41 14.13
C GLY A 321 -9.05 -21.14 12.89
N ASN A 322 -7.94 -20.43 13.05
CA ASN A 322 -6.91 -20.34 12.01
C ASN A 322 -6.35 -21.73 11.72
N LYS A 323 -5.86 -21.94 10.50
CA LYS A 323 -5.22 -23.22 10.13
C LYS A 323 -3.94 -23.45 10.95
N ALA A 324 -3.86 -24.57 11.63
CA ALA A 324 -2.74 -24.89 12.53
C ALA A 324 -1.36 -24.91 11.85
N ASP A 325 -1.32 -25.24 10.56
CA ASP A 325 -0.10 -25.28 9.75
C ASP A 325 0.43 -23.90 9.36
N THR A 326 -0.45 -22.89 9.24
CA THR A 326 -0.08 -21.53 8.85
C THR A 326 -0.10 -20.52 10.00
N LEU A 327 -0.80 -20.80 11.10
CA LEU A 327 -0.97 -19.89 12.23
C LEU A 327 0.36 -19.40 12.83
N PRO A 328 1.38 -20.24 13.10
CA PRO A 328 2.66 -19.77 13.65
C PRO A 328 3.32 -18.73 12.75
N ALA A 329 3.37 -18.98 11.44
CA ALA A 329 3.97 -18.07 10.49
C ALA A 329 3.14 -16.79 10.30
N THR A 330 1.80 -16.90 10.31
CA THR A 330 0.89 -15.74 10.25
C THR A 330 1.08 -14.84 11.47
N LYS A 331 1.10 -15.40 12.68
CA LYS A 331 1.34 -14.63 13.92
C LYS A 331 2.72 -13.96 13.91
N ALA A 332 3.76 -14.69 13.54
CA ALA A 332 5.12 -14.13 13.49
C ALA A 332 5.20 -12.94 12.51
N PHE A 333 4.61 -13.07 11.33
CA PHE A 333 4.56 -11.98 10.36
C PHE A 333 3.73 -10.79 10.85
N LEU A 334 2.53 -11.01 11.39
CA LEU A 334 1.68 -9.95 11.94
C LEU A 334 2.33 -9.25 13.15
N ARG A 335 3.03 -9.97 14.02
CA ARG A 335 3.86 -9.37 15.07
C ARG A 335 4.92 -8.43 14.53
N TYR A 336 5.62 -8.86 13.49
CA TYR A 336 6.66 -8.04 12.87
C TYR A 336 6.06 -6.76 12.26
N ILE A 337 5.06 -6.85 11.40
CA ILE A 337 4.52 -5.66 10.74
C ILE A 337 3.87 -4.67 11.70
N THR A 338 3.44 -5.13 12.86
CA THR A 338 2.88 -4.28 13.93
C THR A 338 3.92 -3.85 14.97
N SER A 339 5.15 -4.35 14.91
CA SER A 339 6.25 -3.94 15.79
C SER A 339 6.69 -2.49 15.53
N GLU A 340 7.53 -1.94 16.41
CA GLU A 340 8.13 -0.61 16.19
C GLU A 340 9.00 -0.59 14.93
N GLU A 341 9.76 -1.67 14.67
CA GLU A 341 10.57 -1.81 13.47
C GLU A 341 9.69 -1.87 12.21
N GLY A 342 8.64 -2.71 12.20
CA GLY A 342 7.73 -2.83 11.07
C GLY A 342 6.94 -1.56 10.77
N GLN A 343 6.51 -0.83 11.79
CA GLN A 343 5.83 0.46 11.62
C GLN A 343 6.82 1.59 11.26
N GLY A 344 8.05 1.51 11.75
CA GLY A 344 9.08 2.53 11.54
C GLY A 344 9.54 2.69 10.09
N ILE A 345 9.43 1.65 9.27
CA ILE A 345 9.82 1.74 7.85
C ILE A 345 8.78 2.48 6.98
N LEU A 346 7.53 2.59 7.43
CA LEU A 346 6.39 3.02 6.61
C LEU A 346 6.56 4.43 6.06
N SER A 347 6.95 5.39 6.90
CA SER A 347 7.11 6.79 6.46
C SER A 347 8.19 6.95 5.40
N GLY A 348 9.24 6.11 5.43
CA GLY A 348 10.30 6.09 4.42
C GLY A 348 9.87 5.58 3.03
N ILE A 349 8.69 4.97 2.96
CA ILE A 349 8.11 4.43 1.74
C ILE A 349 6.72 5.02 1.43
N ASP A 350 6.44 6.23 1.92
CA ASP A 350 5.24 7.05 1.69
C ASP A 350 3.94 6.51 2.30
N TYR A 351 4.01 5.60 3.28
CA TYR A 351 2.87 5.16 4.07
C TYR A 351 2.79 5.85 5.42
N ALA A 352 1.61 5.82 6.03
CA ALA A 352 1.37 6.34 7.37
C ALA A 352 1.38 5.18 8.39
N PRO A 353 2.19 5.26 9.48
CA PRO A 353 2.09 4.31 10.57
C PRO A 353 0.74 4.45 11.28
N ILE A 354 0.28 3.35 11.87
CA ILE A 354 -0.95 3.33 12.67
C ILE A 354 -0.69 4.01 14.02
N PRO A 355 -1.61 4.84 14.55
CA PRO A 355 -1.47 5.50 15.84
C PRO A 355 -1.08 4.52 16.95
N ALA A 356 -0.17 4.94 17.85
CA ALA A 356 0.44 4.07 18.86
C ALA A 356 -0.58 3.35 19.76
N GLU A 357 -1.67 4.02 20.14
CA GLU A 357 -2.73 3.43 20.95
C GLU A 357 -3.50 2.32 20.21
N ILE A 358 -3.70 2.48 18.90
CA ILE A 358 -4.40 1.50 18.06
C ILE A 358 -3.48 0.32 17.80
N ILE A 359 -2.23 0.56 17.39
CA ILE A 359 -1.28 -0.52 17.09
C ILE A 359 -0.96 -1.37 18.32
N ALA A 360 -0.98 -0.80 19.53
CA ALA A 360 -0.83 -1.55 20.77
C ALA A 360 -1.97 -2.56 20.97
N LYS A 361 -3.22 -2.18 20.62
CA LYS A 361 -4.37 -3.10 20.65
C LYS A 361 -4.21 -4.20 19.61
N VAL A 362 -3.76 -3.84 18.39
CA VAL A 362 -3.50 -4.83 17.32
C VAL A 362 -2.47 -5.87 17.79
N ARG A 363 -1.36 -5.44 18.39
CA ARG A 363 -0.35 -6.36 18.95
C ARG A 363 -0.96 -7.33 19.96
N THR A 364 -1.78 -6.81 20.89
CA THR A 364 -2.46 -7.66 21.87
C THR A 364 -3.39 -8.67 21.20
N THR A 365 -4.15 -8.24 20.19
CA THR A 365 -5.04 -9.13 19.44
C THR A 365 -4.27 -10.19 18.65
N VAL A 366 -3.16 -9.81 17.99
CA VAL A 366 -2.29 -10.77 17.27
C VAL A 366 -1.78 -11.88 18.20
N GLU A 367 -1.42 -11.55 19.46
CA GLU A 367 -1.01 -12.57 20.42
C GLU A 367 -2.13 -13.55 20.77
N SER A 368 -3.38 -13.13 20.74
CA SER A 368 -4.55 -13.95 21.10
C SER A 368 -5.10 -14.79 19.94
N LEU A 369 -4.61 -14.62 18.70
CA LEU A 369 -5.07 -15.43 17.56
C LEU A 369 -4.86 -16.93 17.81
N ALA A 370 -5.87 -17.73 17.53
CA ALA A 370 -5.87 -19.17 17.83
C ALA A 370 -6.46 -20.02 16.67
#